data_c4bb1caeb1d05ee06ec1a50b0d44537b
#
_entry.id   c4bb1caeb1d05ee06ec1a50b0d44537b
#
_cell.length_a   1.000
_cell.length_b   1.000
_cell.length_c   1.000
_cell.angle_alpha   90.00
_cell.angle_beta   90.00
_cell.angle_gamma   90.00
#
_symmetry.space_group_name_H-M   'P 1'
#
loop_
_entity.id
_entity.type
_entity.pdbx_description
1 polymer ?
#
loop_
_entity_poly.entity_id
_entity_poly.type
_entity_poly.pdbx_seq_one_letter_code
_entity_poly.pdbx_strand_id
1 'polypeptide(L)'
;EQADLNAVIDQLKRRSDVDPRYITLLGLSQGGLVSALTAASRPDDIASLILIYPAFSIPEMVRKQWGEYRKIPLENTLWGMRLGEKYYKDVWNIDPYAVIGRFQGPVLILHGDKDRIVEQSVSDRAATIYKNAEYHVIPGGEHGFSGEAFQQVKRYIQTFMKR
;
A
#
# COMPACT_ATOMS: atom_id res chain seq x y z
N GLU A 1 12.06 -3.92 -0.31
CA GLU A 1 11.13 -3.04 0.44
C GLU A 1 10.35 -3.81 1.52
N GLN A 2 9.68 -4.96 1.22
CA GLN A 2 9.00 -5.74 2.29
C GLN A 2 10.00 -6.25 3.34
N ALA A 3 11.20 -6.71 2.92
CA ALA A 3 12.23 -7.13 3.85
C ALA A 3 12.68 -6.00 4.80
N ASP A 4 12.79 -4.78 4.27
CA ASP A 4 13.16 -3.60 5.06
C ASP A 4 12.07 -3.25 6.06
N LEU A 5 10.80 -3.25 5.62
CA LEU A 5 9.66 -3.01 6.51
C LEU A 5 9.56 -4.10 7.60
N ASN A 6 9.78 -5.36 7.25
CA ASN A 6 9.83 -6.46 8.22
C ASN A 6 10.92 -6.24 9.27
N ALA A 7 12.12 -5.82 8.86
CA ALA A 7 13.22 -5.51 9.79
C ALA A 7 12.86 -4.37 10.76
N VAL A 8 12.17 -3.33 10.25
CA VAL A 8 11.68 -2.22 11.08
C VAL A 8 10.64 -2.71 12.09
N ILE A 9 9.68 -3.52 11.68
CA ILE A 9 8.67 -4.10 12.60
C ILE A 9 9.34 -4.93 13.68
N ASP A 10 10.30 -5.81 13.30
CA ASP A 10 11.03 -6.64 14.25
C ASP A 10 11.84 -5.80 15.25
N GLN A 11 12.42 -4.70 14.80
CA GLN A 11 13.13 -3.77 15.67
C GLN A 11 12.17 -3.04 16.61
N LEU A 12 11.01 -2.56 16.13
CA LEU A 12 9.99 -1.91 16.97
C LEU A 12 9.48 -2.84 18.07
N LYS A 13 9.25 -4.12 17.75
CA LYS A 13 8.80 -5.12 18.72
C LYS A 13 9.79 -5.39 19.87
N ARG A 14 11.08 -5.08 19.68
CA ARG A 14 12.13 -5.23 20.70
C ARG A 14 12.33 -3.99 21.57
N ARG A 15 11.73 -2.87 21.23
CA ARG A 15 11.89 -1.61 21.97
C ARG A 15 11.00 -1.61 23.20
N SER A 16 11.53 -1.15 24.33
CA SER A 16 10.79 -1.04 25.59
C SER A 16 9.80 0.13 25.66
N ASP A 17 9.96 1.11 24.72
CA ASP A 17 9.10 2.29 24.59
C ASP A 17 8.01 2.12 23.53
N VAL A 18 7.89 0.95 22.91
CA VAL A 18 6.86 0.60 21.92
C VAL A 18 5.99 -0.53 22.47
N ASP A 19 4.68 -0.33 22.43
CA ASP A 19 3.74 -1.43 22.65
C ASP A 19 3.47 -2.14 21.31
N PRO A 20 3.96 -3.37 21.12
CA PRO A 20 3.85 -4.07 19.85
C PRO A 20 2.40 -4.40 19.45
N ARG A 21 1.44 -4.30 20.37
CA ARG A 21 0.01 -4.52 20.09
C ARG A 21 -0.63 -3.38 19.28
N TYR A 22 0.04 -2.25 19.17
CA TYR A 22 -0.48 -1.04 18.49
C TYR A 22 0.32 -0.61 17.27
N ILE A 23 1.08 -1.52 16.66
CA ILE A 23 1.81 -1.20 15.42
C ILE A 23 0.80 -1.03 14.28
N THR A 24 0.72 0.18 13.75
CA THR A 24 -0.08 0.52 12.56
C THR A 24 0.84 0.76 11.38
N LEU A 25 0.53 0.17 10.23
CA LEU A 25 1.20 0.50 8.97
C LEU A 25 0.40 1.55 8.22
N LEU A 26 1.10 2.59 7.75
CA LEU A 26 0.54 3.58 6.84
C LEU A 26 1.37 3.58 5.55
N GLY A 27 0.72 3.32 4.43
CA GLY A 27 1.38 3.27 3.13
C GLY A 27 0.66 4.09 2.06
N LEU A 28 1.44 4.88 1.30
CA LEU A 28 0.97 5.67 0.17
C LEU A 28 1.48 5.04 -1.13
N SER A 29 0.64 5.00 -2.17
CA SER A 29 1.04 4.55 -3.50
C SER A 29 1.73 3.17 -3.45
N GLN A 30 2.96 3.05 -3.92
CA GLN A 30 3.78 1.83 -3.79
C GLN A 30 3.97 1.40 -2.34
N GLY A 31 4.15 2.35 -1.41
CA GLY A 31 4.19 2.05 0.03
C GLY A 31 2.91 1.41 0.55
N GLY A 32 1.76 1.71 -0.06
CA GLY A 32 0.48 1.04 0.20
C GLY A 32 0.51 -0.43 -0.21
N LEU A 33 1.07 -0.75 -1.38
CA LEU A 33 1.28 -2.14 -1.81
C LEU A 33 2.20 -2.89 -0.82
N VAL A 34 3.34 -2.30 -0.47
CA VAL A 34 4.31 -2.90 0.46
C VAL A 34 3.67 -3.14 1.83
N SER A 35 2.96 -2.14 2.38
CA SER A 35 2.29 -2.24 3.69
C SER A 35 1.20 -3.33 3.69
N ALA A 36 0.39 -3.40 2.64
CA ALA A 36 -0.67 -4.39 2.50
C ALA A 36 -0.13 -5.82 2.41
N LEU A 37 0.92 -6.04 1.61
CA LEU A 37 1.57 -7.36 1.50
C LEU A 37 2.26 -7.75 2.81
N THR A 38 2.85 -6.80 3.52
CA THR A 38 3.47 -7.04 4.83
C THR A 38 2.42 -7.39 5.88
N ALA A 39 1.32 -6.64 5.97
CA ALA A 39 0.23 -6.94 6.88
C ALA A 39 -0.40 -8.32 6.58
N ALA A 40 -0.55 -8.68 5.30
CA ALA A 40 -1.06 -10.00 4.90
C ALA A 40 -0.11 -11.16 5.26
N SER A 41 1.20 -10.93 5.30
CA SER A 41 2.22 -11.93 5.68
C SER A 41 2.46 -12.01 7.19
N ARG A 42 2.10 -10.97 7.95
CA ARG A 42 2.31 -10.83 9.39
C ARG A 42 1.04 -10.29 10.09
N PRO A 43 -0.12 -10.94 9.91
CA PRO A 43 -1.40 -10.40 10.36
C PRO A 43 -1.47 -10.20 11.88
N ASP A 44 -0.73 -10.98 12.66
CA ASP A 44 -0.73 -10.91 14.13
C ASP A 44 0.21 -9.83 14.69
N ASP A 45 1.09 -9.29 13.86
CA ASP A 45 2.05 -8.25 14.26
C ASP A 45 1.53 -6.83 14.00
N ILE A 46 0.43 -6.69 13.25
CA ILE A 46 -0.10 -5.40 12.80
C ILE A 46 -1.49 -5.16 13.38
N ALA A 47 -1.63 -4.08 14.13
CA ALA A 47 -2.89 -3.69 14.77
C ALA A 47 -3.90 -3.13 13.75
N SER A 48 -3.44 -2.30 12.82
CA SER A 48 -4.28 -1.67 11.80
C SER A 48 -3.48 -1.25 10.57
N LEU A 49 -4.18 -0.98 9.47
CA LEU A 49 -3.57 -0.63 8.18
C LEU A 49 -4.25 0.61 7.60
N ILE A 50 -3.45 1.57 7.16
CA ILE A 50 -3.91 2.78 6.46
C ILE A 50 -3.30 2.79 5.06
N LEU A 51 -4.15 2.77 4.05
CA LEU A 51 -3.78 2.72 2.64
C LEU A 51 -4.25 4.00 1.94
N ILE A 52 -3.33 4.75 1.42
CA ILE A 52 -3.59 6.00 0.71
C ILE A 52 -3.24 5.78 -0.76
N TYR A 53 -4.26 5.81 -1.64
CA TYR A 53 -4.15 5.49 -3.07
C TYR A 53 -3.19 4.33 -3.36
N PRO A 54 -3.39 3.14 -2.73
CA PRO A 54 -2.42 2.04 -2.81
C PRO A 54 -2.24 1.55 -4.25
N ALA A 55 -0.99 1.44 -4.70
CA ALA A 55 -0.67 1.09 -6.07
C ALA A 55 -0.64 -0.44 -6.30
N PHE A 56 -1.76 -1.14 -6.04
CA PHE A 56 -1.86 -2.59 -6.27
C PHE A 56 -1.81 -2.98 -7.74
N SER A 57 -1.91 -1.99 -8.64
CA SER A 57 -1.74 -2.18 -10.09
C SER A 57 -0.28 -2.38 -10.54
N ILE A 58 0.72 -2.10 -9.69
CA ILE A 58 2.14 -2.20 -10.07
C ILE A 58 2.51 -3.56 -10.70
N PRO A 59 2.15 -4.73 -10.14
CA PRO A 59 2.51 -5.99 -10.75
C PRO A 59 1.90 -6.19 -12.15
N GLU A 60 0.66 -5.74 -12.35
CA GLU A 60 0.01 -5.79 -13.65
C GLU A 60 0.64 -4.84 -14.65
N MET A 61 0.96 -3.62 -14.23
CA MET A 61 1.67 -2.63 -15.05
C MET A 61 3.02 -3.18 -15.53
N VAL A 62 3.78 -3.81 -14.65
CA VAL A 62 5.06 -4.43 -14.98
C VAL A 62 4.88 -5.55 -16.02
N ARG A 63 3.89 -6.42 -15.84
CA ARG A 63 3.58 -7.48 -16.83
C ARG A 63 3.14 -6.90 -18.17
N LYS A 64 2.32 -5.86 -18.18
CA LYS A 64 1.91 -5.18 -19.42
C LYS A 64 3.09 -4.51 -20.13
N GLN A 65 3.98 -3.87 -19.37
CA GLN A 65 5.13 -3.16 -19.93
C GLN A 65 6.12 -4.09 -20.62
N TRP A 66 6.43 -5.22 -20.01
CA TRP A 66 7.49 -6.12 -20.50
C TRP A 66 6.96 -7.33 -21.26
N GLY A 67 5.72 -7.73 -21.04
CA GLY A 67 5.05 -8.87 -21.70
C GLY A 67 5.58 -10.24 -21.25
N GLU A 68 6.90 -10.39 -21.10
CA GLU A 68 7.56 -11.62 -20.69
C GLU A 68 8.64 -11.34 -19.64
N TYR A 69 8.74 -12.17 -18.62
CA TYR A 69 9.72 -12.05 -17.53
C TYR A 69 11.17 -11.89 -18.02
N ARG A 70 11.54 -12.63 -19.06
CA ARG A 70 12.90 -12.58 -19.65
C ARG A 70 13.23 -11.29 -20.38
N LYS A 71 12.23 -10.49 -20.71
CA LYS A 71 12.39 -9.20 -21.40
C LYS A 71 12.63 -8.04 -20.45
N ILE A 72 12.57 -8.27 -19.13
CA ILE A 72 12.89 -7.26 -18.15
C ILE A 72 14.36 -6.88 -18.28
N PRO A 73 14.69 -5.60 -18.55
CA PRO A 73 16.07 -5.17 -18.72
C PRO A 73 16.81 -5.15 -17.39
N LEU A 74 18.14 -5.21 -17.45
CA LEU A 74 19.00 -5.10 -16.26
C LEU A 74 18.78 -3.78 -15.49
N GLU A 75 18.43 -2.73 -16.23
CA GLU A 75 18.14 -1.40 -15.70
C GLU A 75 17.12 -0.68 -16.59
N ASN A 76 16.25 0.10 -15.97
CA ASN A 76 15.33 1.00 -16.65
C ASN A 76 15.19 2.30 -15.85
N THR A 77 14.84 3.39 -16.52
CA THR A 77 14.56 4.68 -15.89
C THR A 77 13.05 4.90 -15.82
N LEU A 78 12.53 5.07 -14.61
CA LEU A 78 11.13 5.39 -14.35
C LEU A 78 11.05 6.71 -13.57
N TRP A 79 10.39 7.71 -14.13
CA TRP A 79 10.28 9.06 -13.54
C TRP A 79 11.62 9.66 -13.09
N GLY A 80 12.67 9.48 -13.90
CA GLY A 80 14.02 9.96 -13.61
C GLY A 80 14.81 9.12 -12.59
N MET A 81 14.21 8.07 -12.03
CA MET A 81 14.88 7.13 -11.14
C MET A 81 15.38 5.91 -11.91
N ARG A 82 16.62 5.50 -11.66
CA ARG A 82 17.19 4.27 -12.21
C ARG A 82 16.75 3.09 -11.36
N LEU A 83 16.05 2.15 -11.97
CA LEU A 83 15.55 0.94 -11.32
C LEU A 83 16.21 -0.29 -11.95
N GLY A 84 16.79 -1.16 -11.14
CA GLY A 84 17.37 -2.42 -11.58
C GLY A 84 16.29 -3.49 -11.86
N GLU A 85 16.66 -4.52 -12.60
CA GLU A 85 15.78 -5.64 -12.95
C GLU A 85 15.07 -6.27 -11.74
N LYS A 86 15.76 -6.29 -10.58
CA LYS A 86 15.22 -6.85 -9.34
C LYS A 86 13.90 -6.19 -8.92
N TYR A 87 13.75 -4.87 -9.10
CA TYR A 87 12.51 -4.17 -8.81
C TYR A 87 11.32 -4.77 -9.57
N TYR A 88 11.50 -5.00 -10.88
CA TYR A 88 10.45 -5.53 -11.75
C TYR A 88 10.23 -7.03 -11.54
N LYS A 89 11.31 -7.78 -11.36
CA LYS A 89 11.27 -9.23 -11.15
C LYS A 89 10.62 -9.61 -9.82
N ASP A 90 10.87 -8.85 -8.76
CA ASP A 90 10.31 -9.10 -7.44
C ASP A 90 8.78 -8.96 -7.42
N VAL A 91 8.21 -8.07 -8.25
CA VAL A 91 6.75 -7.88 -8.30
C VAL A 91 6.04 -8.70 -9.38
N TRP A 92 6.78 -9.33 -10.30
CA TRP A 92 6.21 -10.01 -11.48
C TRP A 92 5.13 -11.05 -11.14
N ASN A 93 5.37 -11.87 -10.13
CA ASN A 93 4.47 -12.95 -9.72
C ASN A 93 3.52 -12.57 -8.59
N ILE A 94 3.51 -11.29 -8.17
CA ILE A 94 2.64 -10.85 -7.09
C ILE A 94 1.22 -10.64 -7.65
N ASP A 95 0.23 -11.24 -6.99
CA ASP A 95 -1.17 -10.85 -7.05
C ASP A 95 -1.57 -10.31 -5.67
N PRO A 96 -1.63 -8.99 -5.48
CA PRO A 96 -1.98 -8.40 -4.20
C PRO A 96 -3.36 -8.84 -3.73
N TYR A 97 -4.32 -8.91 -4.65
CA TYR A 97 -5.71 -9.22 -4.33
C TYR A 97 -5.92 -10.67 -3.86
N ALA A 98 -5.04 -11.58 -4.24
CA ALA A 98 -5.08 -12.97 -3.75
C ALA A 98 -4.66 -13.11 -2.28
N VAL A 99 -3.95 -12.11 -1.72
CA VAL A 99 -3.33 -12.25 -0.39
C VAL A 99 -3.78 -11.21 0.64
N ILE A 100 -4.18 -10.00 0.22
CA ILE A 100 -4.48 -8.90 1.16
C ILE A 100 -5.61 -9.23 2.14
N GLY A 101 -6.57 -10.07 1.76
CA GLY A 101 -7.64 -10.54 2.62
C GLY A 101 -7.20 -11.40 3.80
N ARG A 102 -5.93 -11.81 3.87
CA ARG A 102 -5.37 -12.52 5.04
C ARG A 102 -5.27 -11.60 6.26
N PHE A 103 -5.10 -10.30 6.04
CA PHE A 103 -5.16 -9.34 7.14
C PHE A 103 -6.62 -9.09 7.52
N GLN A 104 -6.99 -9.42 8.75
CA GLN A 104 -8.36 -9.33 9.27
C GLN A 104 -8.56 -8.15 10.22
N GLY A 105 -7.51 -7.38 10.52
CA GLY A 105 -7.60 -6.18 11.34
C GLY A 105 -8.29 -5.01 10.62
N PRO A 106 -8.50 -3.89 11.32
CA PRO A 106 -9.08 -2.68 10.73
C PRO A 106 -8.22 -2.11 9.61
N VAL A 107 -8.86 -1.71 8.48
CA VAL A 107 -8.20 -1.10 7.33
C VAL A 107 -8.91 0.20 6.97
N LEU A 108 -8.18 1.29 6.89
CA LEU A 108 -8.63 2.54 6.30
C LEU A 108 -8.06 2.66 4.89
N ILE A 109 -8.92 2.84 3.89
CA ILE A 109 -8.52 3.08 2.50
C ILE A 109 -9.00 4.49 2.10
N LEU A 110 -8.08 5.30 1.58
CA LEU A 110 -8.37 6.66 1.10
C LEU A 110 -7.88 6.80 -0.35
N HIS A 111 -8.75 7.25 -1.27
CA HIS A 111 -8.40 7.43 -2.68
C HIS A 111 -9.04 8.70 -3.24
N GLY A 112 -8.31 9.44 -4.06
CA GLY A 112 -8.81 10.65 -4.70
C GLY A 112 -9.56 10.35 -6.01
N ASP A 113 -10.70 11.00 -6.25
CA ASP A 113 -11.49 10.82 -7.47
C ASP A 113 -10.84 11.45 -8.73
N LYS A 114 -9.75 12.21 -8.56
CA LYS A 114 -8.95 12.81 -9.63
C LYS A 114 -7.57 12.21 -9.77
N ASP A 115 -7.31 11.07 -9.10
CA ASP A 115 -6.02 10.37 -9.24
C ASP A 115 -5.86 9.83 -10.67
N ARG A 116 -4.81 10.32 -11.36
CA ARG A 116 -4.48 9.93 -12.74
C ARG A 116 -3.29 8.98 -12.81
N ILE A 117 -2.72 8.60 -11.68
CA ILE A 117 -1.55 7.71 -11.59
C ILE A 117 -1.98 6.32 -11.18
N VAL A 118 -2.81 6.23 -10.14
CA VAL A 118 -3.45 4.98 -9.71
C VAL A 118 -4.95 5.14 -9.84
N GLU A 119 -5.59 4.34 -10.68
CA GLU A 119 -7.04 4.40 -10.87
C GLU A 119 -7.78 4.06 -9.57
N GLN A 120 -8.85 4.79 -9.27
CA GLN A 120 -9.69 4.57 -8.09
C GLN A 120 -10.19 3.12 -8.00
N SER A 121 -10.48 2.49 -9.14
CA SER A 121 -10.91 1.10 -9.26
C SER A 121 -10.01 0.09 -8.54
N VAL A 122 -8.73 0.43 -8.38
CA VAL A 122 -7.75 -0.37 -7.60
C VAL A 122 -8.15 -0.42 -6.12
N SER A 123 -8.54 0.71 -5.56
CA SER A 123 -9.04 0.79 -4.17
C SER A 123 -10.45 0.26 -4.02
N ASP A 124 -11.33 0.49 -5.00
CA ASP A 124 -12.69 -0.07 -5.00
C ASP A 124 -12.62 -1.59 -4.86
N ARG A 125 -11.76 -2.25 -5.67
CA ARG A 125 -11.55 -3.69 -5.59
C ARG A 125 -10.95 -4.14 -4.25
N ALA A 126 -9.97 -3.44 -3.74
CA ALA A 126 -9.34 -3.77 -2.45
C ALA A 126 -10.33 -3.70 -1.30
N ALA A 127 -11.21 -2.69 -1.28
CA ALA A 127 -12.23 -2.51 -0.26
C ALA A 127 -13.23 -3.68 -0.19
N THR A 128 -13.48 -4.38 -1.31
CA THR A 128 -14.36 -5.57 -1.31
C THR A 128 -13.70 -6.83 -0.74
N ILE A 129 -12.37 -6.83 -0.62
CA ILE A 129 -11.59 -8.01 -0.17
C ILE A 129 -11.30 -7.95 1.33
N TYR A 130 -10.99 -6.76 1.86
CA TYR A 130 -10.78 -6.62 3.30
C TYR A 130 -12.09 -6.75 4.07
N LYS A 131 -12.10 -7.58 5.09
CA LYS A 131 -13.29 -7.84 5.93
C LYS A 131 -13.70 -6.61 6.74
N ASN A 132 -12.74 -5.84 7.22
CA ASN A 132 -12.94 -4.70 8.11
C ASN A 132 -12.42 -3.41 7.46
N ALA A 133 -12.81 -3.15 6.21
CA ALA A 133 -12.43 -1.94 5.47
C ALA A 133 -13.38 -0.78 5.76
N GLU A 134 -12.79 0.38 6.07
CA GLU A 134 -13.41 1.69 5.94
C GLU A 134 -12.81 2.37 4.71
N TYR A 135 -13.62 2.65 3.70
CA TYR A 135 -13.16 3.21 2.43
C TYR A 135 -13.82 4.56 2.15
N HIS A 136 -13.01 5.56 1.83
CA HIS A 136 -13.46 6.88 1.45
C HIS A 136 -12.83 7.35 0.16
N VAL A 137 -13.67 7.81 -0.76
CA VAL A 137 -13.24 8.56 -1.93
C VAL A 137 -13.17 10.04 -1.56
N ILE A 138 -12.04 10.67 -1.84
CA ILE A 138 -11.76 12.07 -1.50
C ILE A 138 -12.08 12.95 -2.72
N PRO A 139 -13.14 13.78 -2.67
CA PRO A 139 -13.51 14.63 -3.79
C PRO A 139 -12.40 15.62 -4.15
N GLY A 140 -12.07 15.71 -5.43
CA GLY A 140 -11.01 16.55 -5.96
C GLY A 140 -9.60 16.08 -5.62
N GLY A 141 -9.44 14.94 -4.95
CA GLY A 141 -8.15 14.38 -4.58
C GLY A 141 -7.40 13.83 -5.80
N GLU A 142 -6.16 14.27 -5.97
CA GLU A 142 -5.21 13.74 -6.97
C GLU A 142 -4.24 12.76 -6.31
N HIS A 143 -3.33 12.19 -7.08
CA HIS A 143 -2.20 11.42 -6.54
C HIS A 143 -1.25 12.37 -5.81
N GLY A 144 -1.18 12.28 -4.47
CA GLY A 144 -0.53 13.29 -3.63
C GLY A 144 -1.51 14.39 -3.22
N PHE A 145 -2.33 14.13 -2.21
CA PHE A 145 -3.32 15.08 -1.71
C PHE A 145 -2.73 16.44 -1.32
N SER A 146 -3.44 17.50 -1.67
CA SER A 146 -3.09 18.88 -1.30
C SER A 146 -4.33 19.64 -0.82
N GLY A 147 -4.15 20.83 -0.26
CA GLY A 147 -5.23 21.74 0.12
C GLY A 147 -6.29 21.09 1.00
N GLU A 148 -7.56 21.23 0.63
CA GLU A 148 -8.69 20.70 1.40
C GLU A 148 -8.75 19.17 1.39
N ALA A 149 -8.41 18.52 0.27
CA ALA A 149 -8.33 17.06 0.18
C ALA A 149 -7.35 16.49 1.23
N PHE A 150 -6.20 17.12 1.41
CA PHE A 150 -5.23 16.74 2.45
C PHE A 150 -5.81 16.93 3.87
N GLN A 151 -6.58 17.99 4.13
CA GLN A 151 -7.22 18.19 5.43
C GLN A 151 -8.30 17.12 5.69
N GLN A 152 -9.03 16.70 4.68
CA GLN A 152 -9.99 15.59 4.81
C GLN A 152 -9.28 14.28 5.15
N VAL A 153 -8.23 13.94 4.42
CA VAL A 153 -7.39 12.74 4.68
C VAL A 153 -6.89 12.74 6.13
N LYS A 154 -6.35 13.87 6.61
CA LYS A 154 -5.92 14.00 8.02
C LYS A 154 -7.05 13.70 9.00
N ARG A 155 -8.25 14.22 8.77
CA ARG A 155 -9.41 13.98 9.65
C ARG A 155 -9.79 12.49 9.69
N TYR A 156 -9.81 11.81 8.53
CA TYR A 156 -10.08 10.38 8.48
C TYR A 156 -9.05 9.57 9.25
N ILE A 157 -7.75 9.85 9.03
CA ILE A 157 -6.67 9.17 9.75
C ILE A 157 -6.79 9.41 11.25
N GLN A 158 -6.98 10.65 11.69
CA GLN A 158 -7.12 10.98 13.11
C GLN A 158 -8.32 10.30 13.77
N THR A 159 -9.45 10.17 13.05
CA THR A 159 -10.64 9.49 13.54
C THR A 159 -10.42 7.98 13.64
N PHE A 160 -9.78 7.41 12.63
CA PHE A 160 -9.46 5.99 12.59
C PHE A 160 -8.49 5.57 13.72
N MET A 161 -7.47 6.38 13.97
CA MET A 161 -6.45 6.11 15.01
C MET A 161 -6.94 6.29 16.46
N LYS A 162 -8.15 6.82 16.67
CA LYS A 162 -8.75 6.98 18.03
C LYS A 162 -9.62 5.81 18.47
N ARG A 163 -9.80 4.83 17.63
CA ARG A 163 -10.59 3.60 17.89
C ARG A 163 -9.75 2.56 18.60
#